data_24725ff74606e772a5767fa770a8560d
#
_entry.id   24725ff74606e772a5767fa770a8560d
#
_cell.length_a   1.000
_cell.length_b   1.000
_cell.length_c   1.000
_cell.angle_alpha   90.00
_cell.angle_beta   90.00
_cell.angle_gamma   90.00
#
_symmetry.space_group_name_H-M   'P 1'
#
loop_
_entity.id
_entity.type
_entity.pdbx_description
1 polymer ?
#
loop_
_entity_poly.entity_id
_entity_poly.type
_entity_poly.pdbx_seq_one_letter_code
_entity_poly.pdbx_strand_id
1 'polypeptide(L)'
;MTDNNWVYVVIEEAGASEKILGQQADGENSAFIPAFLEKEAAKISLGQFSIDRSKKYEVQAIIYEDLKTYAKSSGLMIFFLNQSGVILDKIMP
;
A
#
# COMPACT_ATOMS: atom_id res chain seq x y z
N MET A 1 21.69 -8.01 0.61
CA MET A 1 20.52 -7.15 0.64
C MET A 1 20.67 -6.05 1.67
N THR A 2 20.44 -4.86 1.29
CA THR A 2 20.60 -3.75 2.19
C THR A 2 19.40 -3.66 3.14
N ASP A 3 19.63 -3.06 4.28
CA ASP A 3 18.59 -2.92 5.28
C ASP A 3 17.63 -1.79 4.97
N ASN A 4 17.90 -1.03 3.91
CA ASN A 4 17.13 0.16 3.58
C ASN A 4 16.25 -0.07 2.37
N ASN A 5 15.44 -1.09 2.45
CA ASN A 5 14.46 -1.35 1.40
C ASN A 5 13.28 -0.42 1.59
N TRP A 6 13.29 0.65 0.83
CA TRP A 6 12.17 1.57 0.82
C TRP A 6 11.15 1.12 -0.20
N VAL A 7 9.91 1.09 0.22
CA VAL A 7 8.78 0.82 -0.66
C VAL A 7 7.80 1.98 -0.52
N TYR A 8 6.81 2.04 -1.37
CA TYR A 8 5.88 3.17 -1.38
C TYR A 8 4.46 2.68 -1.13
N VAL A 9 3.75 3.39 -0.28
CA VAL A 9 2.36 3.08 0.06
C VAL A 9 1.54 4.36 -0.06
N VAL A 10 0.24 4.21 -0.05
CA VAL A 10 -0.68 5.34 -0.06
C VAL A 10 -1.15 5.59 1.36
N ILE A 11 -1.05 6.82 1.81
CA ILE A 11 -1.53 7.23 3.13
C ILE A 11 -2.88 7.91 2.96
N GLU A 12 -3.86 7.44 3.69
CA GLU A 12 -5.19 8.00 3.71
C GLU A 12 -5.27 9.07 4.80
N GLU A 13 -5.90 10.19 4.48
CA GLU A 13 -6.06 11.33 5.37
C GLU A 13 -4.73 11.92 5.81
N ALA A 14 -3.85 12.11 4.83
CA ALA A 14 -2.54 12.69 5.07
C ALA A 14 -2.66 14.02 5.80
N GLY A 15 -1.86 14.18 6.85
CA GLY A 15 -1.82 15.41 7.64
C GLY A 15 -2.84 15.45 8.76
N ALA A 16 -3.68 14.42 8.90
CA ALA A 16 -4.68 14.36 9.96
C ALA A 16 -4.60 12.99 10.64
N SER A 17 -5.66 12.20 10.59
CA SER A 17 -5.65 10.85 11.16
C SER A 17 -5.07 9.87 10.14
N GLU A 18 -3.79 9.96 9.91
CA GLU A 18 -3.12 9.19 8.86
C GLU A 18 -3.16 7.71 9.11
N LYS A 19 -3.43 6.96 8.04
CA LYS A 19 -3.32 5.51 8.09
C LYS A 19 -2.96 5.00 6.69
N ILE A 20 -2.31 3.84 6.66
CA ILE A 20 -1.94 3.22 5.39
C ILE A 20 -3.20 2.68 4.73
N LEU A 21 -3.38 3.03 3.45
CA LEU A 21 -4.54 2.60 2.70
C LEU A 21 -4.56 1.09 2.54
N GLY A 22 -5.70 0.47 2.86
CA GLY A 22 -5.95 -0.93 2.59
C GLY A 22 -7.06 -1.07 1.58
N GLN A 23 -7.05 -2.18 0.84
CA GLN A 23 -8.07 -2.48 -0.15
C GLN A 23 -8.59 -3.89 0.08
N GLN A 24 -9.83 -4.12 -0.28
CA GLN A 24 -10.43 -5.44 -0.19
C GLN A 24 -10.20 -6.17 -1.51
N ALA A 25 -9.68 -7.38 -1.43
CA ALA A 25 -9.48 -8.19 -2.62
C ALA A 25 -10.83 -8.73 -3.10
N ASP A 26 -11.04 -8.71 -4.42
CA ASP A 26 -12.28 -9.20 -5.00
C ASP A 26 -12.48 -10.69 -4.67
N GLY A 27 -13.66 -11.02 -4.19
CA GLY A 27 -14.03 -12.40 -3.92
C GLY A 27 -13.33 -13.00 -2.71
N GLU A 28 -12.62 -12.23 -1.95
CA GLU A 28 -11.92 -12.70 -0.77
C GLU A 28 -12.32 -11.89 0.44
N ASN A 29 -12.18 -12.49 1.62
CA ASN A 29 -12.47 -11.81 2.87
C ASN A 29 -11.25 -11.08 3.42
N SER A 30 -10.13 -11.20 2.75
CA SER A 30 -8.87 -10.61 3.21
C SER A 30 -8.65 -9.25 2.57
N ALA A 31 -8.22 -8.30 3.37
CA ALA A 31 -7.79 -7.01 2.86
C ALA A 31 -6.28 -7.04 2.63
N PHE A 32 -5.80 -6.17 1.79
CA PHE A 32 -4.38 -6.07 1.50
C PHE A 32 -3.95 -4.61 1.44
N ILE A 33 -2.65 -4.39 1.62
CA ILE A 33 -2.04 -3.08 1.47
C ILE A 33 -1.37 -3.05 0.11
N PRO A 34 -1.81 -2.16 -0.79
CA PRO A 34 -1.07 -1.98 -2.06
C PRO A 34 0.25 -1.31 -1.78
N ALA A 35 1.32 -1.88 -2.27
CA ALA A 35 2.66 -1.35 -2.11
C ALA A 35 3.36 -1.33 -3.48
N PHE A 36 4.32 -0.45 -3.63
CA PHE A 36 4.99 -0.23 -4.90
C PHE A 36 6.48 -0.10 -4.70
N LEU A 37 7.25 -0.55 -5.67
CA LEU A 37 8.69 -0.43 -5.61
C LEU A 37 9.17 0.95 -6.05
N GLU A 38 8.32 1.70 -6.77
CA GLU A 38 8.66 3.02 -7.28
C GLU A 38 7.53 4.00 -6.97
N LYS A 39 7.92 5.22 -6.65
CA LYS A 39 6.98 6.26 -6.30
C LYS A 39 6.02 6.59 -7.45
N GLU A 40 6.53 6.63 -8.67
CA GLU A 40 5.70 6.94 -9.83
C GLU A 40 4.63 5.88 -10.05
N ALA A 41 4.99 4.61 -9.85
CA ALA A 41 4.01 3.54 -9.97
C ALA A 41 2.86 3.73 -8.99
N ALA A 42 3.20 4.12 -7.76
CA ALA A 42 2.17 4.37 -6.73
C ALA A 42 1.27 5.54 -7.13
N LYS A 43 1.85 6.61 -7.64
CA LYS A 43 1.07 7.79 -8.04
C LYS A 43 0.11 7.47 -9.18
N ILE A 44 0.58 6.73 -10.17
CA ILE A 44 -0.24 6.36 -11.32
C ILE A 44 -1.37 5.44 -10.88
N SER A 45 -1.06 4.45 -10.04
CA SER A 45 -2.05 3.50 -9.57
C SER A 45 -3.08 4.12 -8.65
N LEU A 46 -2.73 5.20 -7.94
CA LEU A 46 -3.66 5.86 -7.04
C LEU A 46 -4.95 6.27 -7.75
N GLY A 47 -4.85 6.66 -9.01
CA GLY A 47 -6.03 7.04 -9.78
C GLY A 47 -6.92 5.86 -10.15
N GLN A 48 -6.46 4.63 -9.95
CA GLN A 48 -7.20 3.42 -10.30
C GLN A 48 -7.84 2.75 -9.10
N PHE A 49 -7.55 3.20 -7.90
CA PHE A 49 -8.12 2.61 -6.70
C PHE A 49 -9.51 3.15 -6.42
N SER A 50 -10.30 2.32 -5.74
CA SER A 50 -11.59 2.79 -5.20
C SER A 50 -11.30 3.59 -3.95
N ILE A 51 -11.31 4.88 -4.05
CA ILE A 51 -10.98 5.78 -2.95
C ILE A 51 -12.11 6.78 -2.73
N ASP A 52 -12.15 7.32 -1.51
CA ASP A 52 -13.11 8.34 -1.16
C ASP A 52 -12.53 9.71 -1.52
N ARG A 53 -13.10 10.35 -2.51
CA ARG A 53 -12.57 11.62 -3.02
C ARG A 53 -12.69 12.76 -2.02
N SER A 54 -13.43 12.57 -0.95
CA SER A 54 -13.53 13.60 0.09
C SER A 54 -12.32 13.58 1.02
N LYS A 55 -11.47 12.55 0.92
CA LYS A 55 -10.29 12.40 1.77
C LYS A 55 -9.03 12.75 1.01
N LYS A 56 -7.99 13.07 1.76
CA LYS A 56 -6.68 13.34 1.16
C LYS A 56 -5.84 12.08 1.13
N TYR A 57 -5.18 11.86 0.02
CA TYR A 57 -4.30 10.70 -0.16
C TYR A 57 -2.92 11.18 -0.57
N GLU A 58 -1.90 10.50 -0.07
CA GLU A 58 -0.53 10.86 -0.37
C GLU A 58 0.32 9.61 -0.47
N VAL A 59 1.24 9.59 -1.44
CA VAL A 59 2.20 8.50 -1.59
C VAL A 59 3.39 8.80 -0.68
N GLN A 60 3.73 7.86 0.19
CA GLN A 60 4.86 8.02 1.10
C GLN A 60 5.75 6.79 1.06
N ALA A 61 7.04 7.01 1.29
CA ALA A 61 8.00 5.93 1.40
C ALA A 61 7.95 5.34 2.81
N ILE A 62 8.10 4.04 2.90
CA ILE A 62 8.18 3.36 4.19
C ILE A 62 9.21 2.25 4.07
N ILE A 63 9.92 1.99 5.15
CA ILE A 63 10.87 0.87 5.17
C ILE A 63 10.07 -0.43 5.15
N TYR A 64 10.46 -1.35 4.29
CA TYR A 64 9.73 -2.59 4.08
C TYR A 64 9.49 -3.38 5.37
N GLU A 65 10.50 -3.46 6.24
CA GLU A 65 10.35 -4.16 7.51
C GLU A 65 9.28 -3.53 8.38
N ASP A 66 9.18 -2.21 8.37
CA ASP A 66 8.15 -1.52 9.13
C ASP A 66 6.78 -1.79 8.55
N LEU A 67 6.68 -1.86 7.24
CA LEU A 67 5.43 -2.18 6.57
C LEU A 67 4.98 -3.60 6.93
N LYS A 68 5.90 -4.55 6.96
CA LYS A 68 5.59 -5.93 7.35
C LYS A 68 5.07 -6.00 8.77
N THR A 69 5.69 -5.26 9.69
CA THR A 69 5.26 -5.23 11.08
C THR A 69 3.85 -4.67 11.20
N TYR A 70 3.59 -3.59 10.49
CA TYR A 70 2.26 -2.99 10.48
C TYR A 70 1.21 -3.97 9.93
N ALA A 71 1.51 -4.59 8.80
CA ALA A 71 0.58 -5.51 8.16
C ALA A 71 0.28 -6.70 9.05
N LYS A 72 1.29 -7.23 9.73
CA LYS A 72 1.11 -8.35 10.63
C LYS A 72 0.22 -7.97 11.80
N SER A 73 0.44 -6.80 12.38
CA SER A 73 -0.38 -6.32 13.50
C SER A 73 -1.82 -6.09 13.09
N SER A 74 -2.04 -5.70 11.85
CA SER A 74 -3.37 -5.36 11.35
C SER A 74 -4.08 -6.53 10.68
N GLY A 75 -3.40 -7.67 10.54
CA GLY A 75 -3.97 -8.84 9.87
C GLY A 75 -4.14 -8.64 8.37
N LEU A 76 -3.26 -7.86 7.75
CA LEU A 76 -3.35 -7.53 6.33
C LEU A 76 -2.24 -8.22 5.55
N MET A 77 -2.52 -8.48 4.28
CA MET A 77 -1.51 -8.92 3.33
C MET A 77 -0.87 -7.70 2.68
N ILE A 78 0.27 -7.88 2.06
CA ILE A 78 0.90 -6.84 1.25
C ILE A 78 0.95 -7.33 -0.18
N PHE A 79 0.39 -6.57 -1.10
CA PHE A 79 0.45 -6.87 -2.54
C PHE A 79 1.32 -5.83 -3.20
N PHE A 80 2.43 -6.28 -3.80
CA PHE A 80 3.25 -5.40 -4.62
C PHE A 80 2.66 -5.32 -6.01
N LEU A 81 2.38 -4.12 -6.46
CA LEU A 81 1.71 -3.88 -7.74
C LEU A 81 2.62 -3.03 -8.64
N ASN A 82 2.40 -3.16 -9.94
CA ASN A 82 3.02 -2.25 -10.89
C ASN A 82 2.06 -1.08 -11.16
N GLN A 83 2.48 -0.16 -12.01
CA GLN A 83 1.68 1.03 -12.30
C GLN A 83 0.35 0.72 -12.96
N SER A 84 0.20 -0.46 -13.53
CA SER A 84 -1.05 -0.89 -14.16
C SER A 84 -1.95 -1.66 -13.20
N GLY A 85 -1.53 -1.79 -11.95
CA GLY A 85 -2.31 -2.51 -10.95
C GLY A 85 -2.14 -4.03 -10.99
N VAL A 86 -1.17 -4.52 -11.76
CA VAL A 86 -0.90 -5.95 -11.83
C VAL A 86 -0.11 -6.38 -10.59
N ILE A 87 -0.54 -7.46 -9.97
CA ILE A 87 0.12 -7.97 -8.77
C ILE A 87 1.44 -8.63 -9.15
N LEU A 88 2.53 -8.09 -8.61
CA LEU A 88 3.87 -8.63 -8.83
C LEU A 88 4.23 -9.66 -7.77
N ASP A 89 3.76 -9.46 -6.55
CA ASP A 89 4.06 -10.35 -5.44
C ASP A 89 3.02 -10.17 -4.34
N LYS A 90 2.79 -11.24 -3.60
CA LYS A 90 1.88 -11.23 -2.45
C LYS A 90 2.66 -11.67 -1.23
N ILE A 91 2.64 -10.85 -0.20
CA ILE A 91 3.37 -11.11 1.03
C ILE A 91 2.37 -11.33 2.16
N MET A 92 2.54 -12.43 2.86
CA MET A 92 1.75 -12.74 4.07
C MET A 92 2.67 -12.61 5.27
N PRO A 93 2.62 -11.49 5.96
CA PRO A 93 3.53 -11.24 7.09
C PRO A 93 3.25 -12.14 8.27
#